data_da83b82227201c2aa1b60df2b5dd2a3c
#
_entry.id   da83b82227201c2aa1b60df2b5dd2a3c
#
_cell.length_a   1.000
_cell.length_b   1.000
_cell.length_c   1.000
_cell.angle_alpha   90.00
_cell.angle_beta   90.00
_cell.angle_gamma   90.00
#
_symmetry.space_group_name_H-M   'P 1'
#
loop_
_entity.id
_entity.type
_entity.pdbx_description
1 polymer ?
#
loop_
_entity_poly.entity_id
_entity_poly.type
_entity_poly.pdbx_seq_one_letter_code
_entity_poly.pdbx_strand_id
1 'polypeptide(L)'
;MKKAAFAVIAVLIVFVLAESAARLAGGGGEQATFMRFTNPHREQSGFVPDDHLFWRLRENNPSWEVNASGFRGPDAPREKPAAQFRVVTLGDSCTFGLGTPGLRYDETYSARLEQLLREAKPGRDIRVLNFGCPGYSSFQGLRLLESKAAAYRPDLVIAYFGINDGFDAVGFADKDQRPVDAPALGPMRGALAKSRLYAWLRGGLVRARRTTAPGEPLERVAIDDHHANLDGMAAIAARIGAKIRFIAPPYLEESDGSLRIETHRRHEPAVDVYPEMSAAAARGEAVIFASPDNVHPTPAGHAAIARAIAAVVASEISD
;
A
#
# COMPACT_ATOMS: atom_id res chain seq x y z
N MET A 1 -16.32 -48.94 12.55
CA MET A 1 -16.12 -48.35 11.20
C MET A 1 -17.40 -47.72 10.62
N LYS A 2 -18.54 -48.44 10.51
CA LYS A 2 -19.80 -47.91 9.93
C LYS A 2 -20.34 -46.64 10.61
N LYS A 3 -20.31 -46.55 11.97
CA LYS A 3 -20.77 -45.38 12.73
C LYS A 3 -19.90 -44.13 12.48
N ALA A 4 -18.58 -44.30 12.34
CA ALA A 4 -17.67 -43.20 12.04
C ALA A 4 -17.87 -42.69 10.59
N ALA A 5 -18.06 -43.58 9.63
CA ALA A 5 -18.36 -43.21 8.25
C ALA A 5 -19.70 -42.46 8.15
N PHE A 6 -20.73 -42.89 8.87
CA PHE A 6 -22.02 -42.21 8.90
C PHE A 6 -21.89 -40.79 9.49
N ALA A 7 -21.13 -40.60 10.57
CA ALA A 7 -20.91 -39.30 11.19
C ALA A 7 -20.18 -38.34 10.22
N VAL A 8 -19.18 -38.84 9.52
CA VAL A 8 -18.45 -38.01 8.49
C VAL A 8 -19.39 -37.58 7.36
N ILE A 9 -20.20 -38.52 6.85
CA ILE A 9 -21.18 -38.21 5.79
C ILE A 9 -22.20 -37.17 6.26
N ALA A 10 -22.73 -37.32 7.49
CA ALA A 10 -23.66 -36.35 8.04
C ALA A 10 -23.06 -34.95 8.18
N VAL A 11 -21.81 -34.83 8.66
CA VAL A 11 -21.08 -33.55 8.75
C VAL A 11 -20.88 -32.94 7.37
N LEU A 12 -20.52 -33.74 6.38
CA LEU A 12 -20.35 -33.24 4.99
C LEU A 12 -21.67 -32.72 4.40
N ILE A 13 -22.77 -33.43 4.63
CA ILE A 13 -24.11 -32.99 4.17
C ILE A 13 -24.48 -31.65 4.82
N VAL A 14 -24.33 -31.55 6.14
CA VAL A 14 -24.61 -30.30 6.86
C VAL A 14 -23.74 -29.16 6.32
N PHE A 15 -22.44 -29.40 6.08
CA PHE A 15 -21.55 -28.41 5.52
C PHE A 15 -21.98 -27.95 4.11
N VAL A 16 -22.33 -28.89 3.22
CA VAL A 16 -22.81 -28.59 1.85
C VAL A 16 -24.12 -27.79 1.89
N LEU A 17 -25.05 -28.14 2.75
CA LEU A 17 -26.32 -27.41 2.91
C LEU A 17 -26.08 -25.99 3.43
N ALA A 18 -25.23 -25.83 4.44
CA ALA A 18 -24.88 -24.52 5.01
C ALA A 18 -24.12 -23.64 4.02
N GLU A 19 -23.18 -24.21 3.26
CA GLU A 19 -22.47 -23.50 2.18
C GLU A 19 -23.44 -23.06 1.07
N SER A 20 -24.36 -23.94 0.68
CA SER A 20 -25.38 -23.61 -0.33
C SER A 20 -26.31 -22.50 0.15
N ALA A 21 -26.77 -22.57 1.41
CA ALA A 21 -27.57 -21.51 2.01
C ALA A 21 -26.82 -20.18 2.09
N ALA A 22 -25.53 -20.18 2.46
CA ALA A 22 -24.69 -18.98 2.50
C ALA A 22 -24.51 -18.37 1.10
N ARG A 23 -24.42 -19.18 0.05
CA ARG A 23 -24.35 -18.72 -1.35
C ARG A 23 -25.65 -18.11 -1.83
N LEU A 24 -26.78 -18.72 -1.51
CA LEU A 24 -28.10 -18.23 -1.91
C LEU A 24 -28.49 -16.96 -1.15
N ALA A 25 -28.13 -16.83 0.12
CA ALA A 25 -28.40 -15.64 0.92
C ALA A 25 -27.54 -14.44 0.56
N GLY A 26 -26.64 -14.53 -0.44
CA GLY A 26 -25.71 -13.45 -0.79
C GLY A 26 -24.71 -13.15 0.33
N GLY A 27 -24.59 -14.03 1.31
CA GLY A 27 -23.74 -13.89 2.48
C GLY A 27 -22.25 -13.72 2.09
N GLY A 28 -21.60 -12.70 2.63
CA GLY A 28 -20.19 -12.39 2.38
C GLY A 28 -19.94 -11.10 1.60
N GLY A 29 -20.91 -10.17 1.55
CA GLY A 29 -20.83 -8.90 0.80
C GLY A 29 -19.76 -7.96 1.29
N GLU A 30 -19.40 -7.95 2.56
CA GLU A 30 -18.25 -7.23 3.10
C GLU A 30 -17.11 -8.20 3.38
N GLN A 31 -16.46 -8.62 2.34
CA GLN A 31 -15.15 -9.21 2.50
C GLN A 31 -14.22 -8.13 3.07
N ALA A 32 -13.55 -8.46 4.16
CA ALA A 32 -12.47 -7.67 4.71
C ALA A 32 -11.62 -7.08 3.58
N THR A 33 -11.20 -5.83 3.71
CA THR A 33 -10.36 -5.13 2.72
C THR A 33 -9.22 -6.02 2.23
N PHE A 34 -8.64 -6.80 3.14
CA PHE A 34 -7.67 -7.85 2.87
C PHE A 34 -8.15 -8.88 1.80
N MET A 35 -9.38 -9.39 1.87
CA MET A 35 -9.89 -10.37 0.91
C MET A 35 -10.34 -9.72 -0.42
N ARG A 36 -10.59 -8.43 -0.46
CA ARG A 36 -10.81 -7.69 -1.71
C ARG A 36 -9.56 -7.70 -2.60
N PHE A 37 -8.39 -7.54 -1.98
CA PHE A 37 -7.11 -7.47 -2.69
C PHE A 37 -6.51 -8.85 -2.97
N THR A 38 -6.82 -9.86 -2.15
CA THR A 38 -6.22 -11.19 -2.25
C THR A 38 -7.17 -12.26 -2.82
N ASN A 39 -8.31 -11.89 -3.44
CA ASN A 39 -9.22 -12.86 -4.02
C ASN A 39 -8.52 -13.63 -5.16
N PRO A 40 -8.14 -14.92 -4.93
CA PRO A 40 -7.40 -15.72 -5.91
C PRO A 40 -8.20 -16.03 -7.18
N HIS A 41 -9.54 -15.79 -7.16
CA HIS A 41 -10.41 -15.99 -8.33
C HIS A 41 -10.44 -14.81 -9.30
N ARG A 42 -9.83 -13.67 -8.95
CA ARG A 42 -9.55 -12.62 -9.93
C ARG A 42 -8.17 -12.89 -10.52
N GLU A 43 -8.10 -13.72 -11.56
CA GLU A 43 -6.86 -13.91 -12.34
C GLU A 43 -6.28 -12.59 -12.87
N GLN A 44 -7.09 -11.54 -12.90
CA GLN A 44 -6.72 -10.17 -13.22
C GLN A 44 -6.36 -9.30 -12.01
N SER A 45 -6.34 -9.85 -10.78
CA SER A 45 -5.96 -9.03 -9.64
C SER A 45 -4.46 -8.68 -9.73
N GLY A 46 -4.15 -7.39 -9.57
CA GLY A 46 -2.76 -6.92 -9.53
C GLY A 46 -1.99 -7.42 -8.30
N PHE A 47 -2.60 -8.24 -7.44
CA PHE A 47 -2.06 -8.69 -6.16
C PHE A 47 -1.97 -10.20 -6.04
N VAL A 48 -1.05 -10.63 -5.18
CA VAL A 48 -0.95 -11.99 -4.65
C VAL A 48 -0.88 -11.95 -3.13
N PRO A 49 -1.37 -12.98 -2.41
CA PRO A 49 -1.22 -13.08 -0.97
C PRO A 49 0.25 -13.10 -0.56
N ASP A 50 0.54 -12.50 0.59
CA ASP A 50 1.87 -12.48 1.19
C ASP A 50 1.73 -12.61 2.72
N ASP A 51 2.47 -13.52 3.33
CA ASP A 51 2.34 -13.80 4.76
C ASP A 51 2.94 -12.69 5.63
N HIS A 52 3.86 -11.90 5.08
CA HIS A 52 4.54 -10.82 5.79
C HIS A 52 3.90 -9.45 5.54
N LEU A 53 3.45 -9.21 4.30
CA LEU A 53 2.89 -7.95 3.83
C LEU A 53 1.35 -8.00 3.67
N PHE A 54 0.72 -9.13 3.99
CA PHE A 54 -0.69 -9.48 3.77
C PHE A 54 -1.01 -9.67 2.28
N TRP A 55 -0.57 -8.79 1.41
CA TRP A 55 -0.57 -8.91 -0.05
C TRP A 55 0.64 -8.18 -0.62
N ARG A 56 1.03 -8.53 -1.82
CA ARG A 56 2.03 -7.82 -2.61
C ARG A 56 1.60 -7.70 -4.06
N LEU A 57 2.26 -6.84 -4.81
CA LEU A 57 2.04 -6.74 -6.26
C LEU A 57 2.40 -8.07 -6.93
N ARG A 58 1.60 -8.45 -7.92
CA ARG A 58 1.89 -9.59 -8.80
C ARG A 58 3.04 -9.21 -9.73
N GLU A 59 4.10 -9.96 -9.66
CA GLU A 59 5.27 -9.82 -10.53
C GLU A 59 4.90 -10.07 -12.00
N ASN A 60 5.65 -9.45 -12.91
CA ASN A 60 5.43 -9.59 -14.36
C ASN A 60 3.97 -9.27 -14.77
N ASN A 61 3.41 -8.22 -14.24
CA ASN A 61 2.05 -7.77 -14.57
C ASN A 61 2.10 -6.55 -15.50
N PRO A 62 2.04 -6.72 -16.82
CA PRO A 62 2.14 -5.61 -17.78
C PRO A 62 0.96 -4.65 -17.70
N SER A 63 -0.25 -5.12 -17.31
CA SER A 63 -1.43 -4.27 -17.18
C SER A 63 -1.31 -3.25 -16.04
N TRP A 64 -0.43 -3.50 -15.07
CA TRP A 64 -0.13 -2.63 -13.95
C TRP A 64 1.28 -2.08 -14.01
N GLU A 65 2.00 -2.35 -15.10
CA GLU A 65 3.41 -1.97 -15.31
C GLU A 65 4.30 -2.43 -14.15
N VAL A 66 4.00 -3.60 -13.58
CA VAL A 66 4.79 -4.22 -12.51
C VAL A 66 5.80 -5.16 -13.12
N ASN A 67 7.06 -4.95 -12.79
CA ASN A 67 8.21 -5.68 -13.34
C ASN A 67 8.41 -7.06 -12.68
N ALA A 68 9.47 -7.77 -13.12
CA ALA A 68 9.83 -9.10 -12.61
C ALA A 68 10.24 -9.07 -11.12
N SER A 69 10.71 -7.94 -10.63
CA SER A 69 11.06 -7.74 -9.22
C SER A 69 9.87 -7.37 -8.34
N GLY A 70 8.66 -7.16 -8.91
CA GLY A 70 7.43 -6.89 -8.19
C GLY A 70 7.35 -5.46 -7.60
N PHE A 71 7.88 -4.48 -8.31
CA PHE A 71 7.64 -3.07 -8.10
C PHE A 71 7.22 -2.41 -9.42
N ARG A 72 6.65 -1.21 -9.38
CA ARG A 72 6.11 -0.55 -10.57
C ARG A 72 7.19 0.11 -11.39
N GLY A 73 7.10 -0.02 -12.71
CA GLY A 73 8.00 0.59 -13.69
C GLY A 73 9.16 -0.32 -14.12
N PRO A 74 10.19 0.25 -14.77
CA PRO A 74 11.32 -0.52 -15.28
C PRO A 74 12.06 -1.29 -14.19
N ASP A 75 12.48 -2.49 -14.49
CA ASP A 75 13.24 -3.33 -13.56
C ASP A 75 14.63 -2.75 -13.27
N ALA A 76 15.20 -3.14 -12.15
CA ALA A 76 16.53 -2.73 -11.74
C ALA A 76 17.22 -3.87 -10.99
N PRO A 77 18.54 -4.08 -11.18
CA PRO A 77 19.27 -5.06 -10.42
C PRO A 77 19.30 -4.66 -8.93
N ARG A 78 19.22 -5.65 -8.03
CA ARG A 78 19.38 -5.40 -6.59
C ARG A 78 20.76 -4.81 -6.29
N GLU A 79 21.78 -5.36 -6.91
CA GLU A 79 23.13 -4.81 -6.83
C GLU A 79 23.17 -3.46 -7.54
N LYS A 80 23.45 -2.40 -6.75
CA LYS A 80 23.50 -1.03 -7.25
C LYS A 80 24.86 -0.79 -7.90
N PRO A 81 24.93 -0.29 -9.16
CA PRO A 81 26.17 0.20 -9.75
C PRO A 81 26.81 1.25 -8.88
N ALA A 82 28.14 1.25 -8.76
CA ALA A 82 28.86 2.11 -7.81
C ALA A 82 28.63 3.61 -8.03
N ALA A 83 28.48 4.03 -9.29
CA ALA A 83 28.24 5.43 -9.66
C ALA A 83 26.77 5.84 -9.63
N GLN A 84 25.84 4.88 -9.41
CA GLN A 84 24.41 5.15 -9.45
C GLN A 84 23.92 5.79 -8.14
N PHE A 85 23.20 6.90 -8.26
CA PHE A 85 22.37 7.42 -7.16
C PHE A 85 20.97 6.81 -7.26
N ARG A 86 20.58 6.08 -6.23
CA ARG A 86 19.32 5.33 -6.24
C ARG A 86 18.34 5.89 -5.20
N VAL A 87 17.16 6.25 -5.67
CA VAL A 87 16.03 6.64 -4.83
C VAL A 87 15.01 5.49 -4.80
N VAL A 88 14.48 5.19 -3.63
CA VAL A 88 13.30 4.34 -3.47
C VAL A 88 12.14 5.22 -3.02
N THR A 89 11.04 5.22 -3.78
CA THR A 89 9.77 5.78 -3.34
C THR A 89 8.92 4.66 -2.75
N LEU A 90 8.59 4.79 -1.47
CA LEU A 90 7.88 3.80 -0.67
C LEU A 90 6.53 4.38 -0.28
N GLY A 91 5.44 3.65 -0.51
CA GLY A 91 4.12 4.19 -0.19
C GLY A 91 2.96 3.30 -0.59
N ASP A 92 1.81 3.91 -0.60
CA ASP A 92 0.53 3.27 -0.89
C ASP A 92 0.10 3.47 -2.36
N SER A 93 -1.22 3.55 -2.60
CA SER A 93 -1.81 3.81 -3.92
C SER A 93 -1.39 5.16 -4.52
N CYS A 94 -1.14 6.17 -3.69
CA CYS A 94 -0.67 7.48 -4.15
C CYS A 94 0.75 7.39 -4.72
N THR A 95 1.62 6.59 -4.11
CA THR A 95 2.95 6.32 -4.64
C THR A 95 2.92 5.41 -5.86
N PHE A 96 2.07 4.37 -5.82
CA PHE A 96 1.86 3.50 -6.97
C PHE A 96 1.40 4.30 -8.20
N GLY A 97 0.56 5.31 -8.02
CA GLY A 97 -0.07 6.07 -9.09
C GLY A 97 -1.41 5.44 -9.49
N LEU A 98 -2.22 5.08 -8.48
CA LEU A 98 -3.61 4.69 -8.72
C LEU A 98 -4.44 5.93 -9.00
N GLY A 99 -5.49 5.79 -9.80
CA GLY A 99 -6.45 6.86 -10.11
C GLY A 99 -7.52 6.37 -11.07
N THR A 100 -8.51 7.20 -11.37
CA THR A 100 -9.56 6.89 -12.33
C THR A 100 -9.64 7.98 -13.39
N PRO A 101 -9.19 7.74 -14.62
CA PRO A 101 -8.53 6.52 -15.12
C PRO A 101 -7.16 6.30 -14.46
N GLY A 102 -6.68 5.04 -14.45
CA GLY A 102 -5.37 4.71 -13.89
C GLY A 102 -4.24 5.44 -14.62
N LEU A 103 -3.24 5.90 -13.87
CA LEU A 103 -2.06 6.56 -14.43
C LEU A 103 -1.13 5.53 -15.08
N ARG A 104 -0.42 5.96 -16.11
CA ARG A 104 0.75 5.24 -16.61
C ARG A 104 1.94 5.46 -15.68
N TYR A 105 2.94 4.58 -15.72
CA TYR A 105 4.13 4.72 -14.88
C TYR A 105 4.84 6.05 -15.07
N ASP A 106 4.98 6.51 -16.32
CA ASP A 106 5.67 7.77 -16.65
C ASP A 106 4.94 9.04 -16.15
N GLU A 107 3.69 8.92 -15.72
CA GLU A 107 2.91 9.99 -15.10
C GLU A 107 3.06 10.03 -13.58
N THR A 108 3.64 8.99 -12.96
CA THR A 108 3.85 8.94 -11.51
C THR A 108 4.91 9.93 -11.04
N TYR A 109 4.80 10.38 -9.81
CA TYR A 109 5.83 11.26 -9.24
C TYR A 109 7.21 10.61 -9.17
N SER A 110 7.28 9.29 -9.06
CA SER A 110 8.53 8.54 -9.06
C SER A 110 9.27 8.66 -10.39
N ALA A 111 8.56 8.45 -11.50
CA ALA A 111 9.15 8.57 -12.84
C ALA A 111 9.52 10.03 -13.17
N ARG A 112 8.64 10.98 -12.81
CA ARG A 112 8.90 12.41 -12.99
C ARG A 112 10.04 12.91 -12.12
N LEU A 113 10.19 12.41 -10.91
CA LEU A 113 11.31 12.70 -10.04
C LEU A 113 12.64 12.24 -10.67
N GLU A 114 12.68 11.01 -11.23
CA GLU A 114 13.86 10.52 -11.94
C GLU A 114 14.26 11.49 -13.07
N GLN A 115 13.27 11.92 -13.86
CA GLN A 115 13.52 12.89 -14.95
C GLN A 115 14.07 14.20 -14.41
N LEU A 116 13.40 14.84 -13.45
CA LEU A 116 13.83 16.13 -12.87
C LEU A 116 15.22 16.06 -12.25
N LEU A 117 15.54 14.99 -11.54
CA LEU A 117 16.86 14.82 -10.94
C LEU A 117 17.96 14.64 -12.00
N ARG A 118 17.68 13.92 -13.09
CA ARG A 118 18.62 13.78 -14.22
C ARG A 118 18.83 15.09 -14.95
N GLU A 119 17.78 15.91 -15.10
CA GLU A 119 17.90 17.26 -15.69
C GLU A 119 18.71 18.18 -14.78
N ALA A 120 18.52 18.09 -13.45
CA ALA A 120 19.25 18.91 -12.47
C ALA A 120 20.72 18.47 -12.31
N LYS A 121 21.05 17.21 -12.59
CA LYS A 121 22.38 16.61 -12.45
C LYS A 121 22.80 15.87 -13.74
N PRO A 122 23.09 16.60 -14.81
CA PRO A 122 23.48 15.98 -16.08
C PRO A 122 24.73 15.10 -15.92
N GLY A 123 24.68 13.91 -16.53
CA GLY A 123 25.78 12.94 -16.48
C GLY A 123 25.78 12.02 -15.26
N ARG A 124 24.93 12.25 -14.27
CA ARG A 124 24.75 11.30 -13.16
C ARG A 124 23.81 10.17 -13.54
N ASP A 125 24.18 8.95 -13.20
CA ASP A 125 23.26 7.79 -13.28
C ASP A 125 22.30 7.84 -12.08
N ILE A 126 21.08 8.29 -12.31
CA ILE A 126 20.04 8.40 -11.28
C ILE A 126 18.89 7.46 -11.61
N ARG A 127 18.47 6.68 -10.62
CA ARG A 127 17.33 5.77 -10.73
C ARG A 127 16.36 5.97 -9.58
N VAL A 128 15.07 6.03 -9.90
CA VAL A 128 13.98 6.08 -8.92
C VAL A 128 13.14 4.81 -9.05
N LEU A 129 13.08 4.02 -8.00
CA LEU A 129 12.34 2.76 -7.94
C LEU A 129 11.02 2.97 -7.21
N ASN A 130 9.90 2.66 -7.85
CA ASN A 130 8.56 2.84 -7.29
C ASN A 130 8.10 1.58 -6.55
N PHE A 131 8.23 1.57 -5.22
CA PHE A 131 7.75 0.54 -4.31
C PHE A 131 6.37 0.87 -3.72
N GLY A 132 5.57 1.68 -4.38
CA GLY A 132 4.18 1.90 -4.02
C GLY A 132 3.34 0.63 -4.18
N CYS A 133 2.46 0.37 -3.22
CA CYS A 133 1.52 -0.74 -3.29
C CYS A 133 0.14 -0.29 -2.81
N PRO A 134 -0.91 -0.34 -3.65
CA PRO A 134 -2.23 0.12 -3.26
C PRO A 134 -2.74 -0.53 -1.98
N GLY A 135 -3.30 0.30 -1.10
CA GLY A 135 -3.87 -0.12 0.17
C GLY A 135 -2.86 -0.32 1.31
N TYR A 136 -1.56 -0.13 1.08
CA TYR A 136 -0.57 -0.28 2.14
C TYR A 136 -0.70 0.80 3.22
N SER A 137 -0.55 0.37 4.47
CA SER A 137 -0.37 1.21 5.64
C SER A 137 1.13 1.46 5.90
N SER A 138 1.45 2.37 6.83
CA SER A 138 2.82 2.58 7.29
C SER A 138 3.44 1.31 7.89
N PHE A 139 2.62 0.46 8.53
CA PHE A 139 3.07 -0.83 9.04
C PHE A 139 3.57 -1.78 7.93
N GLN A 140 2.82 -1.87 6.82
CA GLN A 140 3.25 -2.65 5.67
C GLN A 140 4.45 -2.00 4.97
N GLY A 141 4.49 -0.66 4.93
CA GLY A 141 5.62 0.10 4.39
C GLY A 141 6.92 -0.17 5.12
N LEU A 142 6.90 -0.18 6.45
CA LEU A 142 8.06 -0.53 7.28
C LEU A 142 8.56 -1.95 6.96
N ARG A 143 7.67 -2.91 6.89
CA ARG A 143 7.98 -4.30 6.55
C ARG A 143 8.50 -4.47 5.12
N LEU A 144 7.94 -3.72 4.16
CA LEU A 144 8.40 -3.72 2.78
C LEU A 144 9.82 -3.15 2.67
N LEU A 145 10.10 -2.07 3.39
CA LEU A 145 11.45 -1.50 3.44
C LEU A 145 12.44 -2.53 3.99
N GLU A 146 12.13 -3.14 5.12
CA GLU A 146 13.00 -4.10 5.79
C GLU A 146 13.23 -5.36 4.96
N SER A 147 12.16 -5.98 4.45
CA SER A 147 12.23 -7.29 3.79
C SER A 147 12.69 -7.24 2.34
N LYS A 148 12.51 -6.09 1.65
CA LYS A 148 12.73 -6.03 0.20
C LYS A 148 13.45 -4.77 -0.27
N ALA A 149 12.91 -3.57 0.02
CA ALA A 149 13.36 -2.35 -0.62
C ALA A 149 14.80 -1.96 -0.21
N ALA A 150 15.19 -2.22 1.05
CA ALA A 150 16.55 -1.97 1.55
C ALA A 150 17.63 -2.78 0.80
N ALA A 151 17.27 -3.97 0.28
CA ALA A 151 18.19 -4.80 -0.51
C ALA A 151 18.61 -4.16 -1.85
N TYR A 152 17.88 -3.16 -2.31
CA TYR A 152 18.23 -2.37 -3.50
C TYR A 152 19.25 -1.26 -3.20
N ARG A 153 19.71 -1.15 -1.96
CA ARG A 153 20.77 -0.21 -1.52
C ARG A 153 20.48 1.24 -1.95
N PRO A 154 19.30 1.81 -1.61
CA PRO A 154 19.02 3.21 -1.94
C PRO A 154 19.98 4.16 -1.23
N ASP A 155 20.24 5.31 -1.84
CA ASP A 155 20.91 6.46 -1.21
C ASP A 155 19.86 7.35 -0.52
N LEU A 156 18.61 7.30 -1.02
CA LEU A 156 17.50 8.07 -0.50
C LEU A 156 16.21 7.23 -0.54
N VAL A 157 15.44 7.29 0.54
CA VAL A 157 14.08 6.78 0.63
C VAL A 157 13.10 7.94 0.74
N ILE A 158 12.05 7.94 -0.07
CA ILE A 158 10.91 8.85 0.05
C ILE A 158 9.71 8.02 0.51
N ALA A 159 9.20 8.27 1.70
CA ALA A 159 8.08 7.52 2.27
C ALA A 159 6.80 8.36 2.31
N TYR A 160 5.72 7.83 1.74
CA TYR A 160 4.42 8.49 1.61
C TYR A 160 3.32 7.54 2.13
N PHE A 161 2.93 7.71 3.39
CA PHE A 161 1.90 6.91 4.07
C PHE A 161 1.01 7.79 4.95
N GLY A 162 -0.13 7.26 5.34
CA GLY A 162 -1.01 7.87 6.34
C GLY A 162 -2.48 7.66 6.04
N ILE A 163 -2.94 7.80 4.79
CA ILE A 163 -4.36 7.70 4.44
C ILE A 163 -4.94 6.34 4.84
N ASN A 164 -4.27 5.25 4.46
CA ASN A 164 -4.75 3.90 4.78
C ASN A 164 -4.60 3.53 6.26
N ASP A 165 -3.79 4.24 7.01
CA ASP A 165 -3.59 4.02 8.44
C ASP A 165 -4.87 4.37 9.22
N GLY A 166 -5.55 5.47 8.84
CA GLY A 166 -6.79 5.92 9.46
C GLY A 166 -8.04 5.14 9.06
N PHE A 167 -7.93 4.18 8.12
CA PHE A 167 -9.09 3.37 7.78
C PHE A 167 -9.41 2.36 8.87
N ASP A 168 -10.70 2.03 8.98
CA ASP A 168 -11.17 1.00 9.90
C ASP A 168 -10.44 -0.33 9.72
N ALA A 169 -9.87 -0.84 10.80
CA ALA A 169 -9.30 -2.16 10.84
C ALA A 169 -10.38 -3.24 10.72
N VAL A 170 -10.12 -4.25 9.91
CA VAL A 170 -11.00 -5.40 9.83
C VAL A 170 -10.60 -6.44 10.86
N GLY A 171 -11.17 -6.30 12.05
CA GLY A 171 -11.00 -7.21 13.16
C GLY A 171 -9.81 -6.91 14.06
N PHE A 172 -8.64 -6.59 13.51
CA PHE A 172 -7.42 -6.30 14.25
C PHE A 172 -6.64 -5.17 13.58
N ALA A 173 -5.97 -4.34 14.38
CA ALA A 173 -4.96 -3.42 13.87
C ALA A 173 -3.88 -4.17 13.08
N ASP A 174 -3.25 -3.51 12.13
CA ASP A 174 -2.26 -4.17 11.24
C ASP A 174 -1.11 -4.82 12.04
N LYS A 175 -0.68 -4.24 13.16
CA LYS A 175 0.35 -4.79 14.05
C LYS A 175 -0.06 -6.12 14.74
N ASP A 176 -1.36 -6.31 14.93
CA ASP A 176 -1.93 -7.49 15.61
C ASP A 176 -2.37 -8.57 14.63
N GLN A 177 -2.36 -8.26 13.34
CA GLN A 177 -2.59 -9.24 12.29
C GLN A 177 -1.37 -10.16 12.20
N ARG A 178 -1.48 -11.35 12.79
CA ARG A 178 -0.43 -12.35 12.69
C ARG A 178 -0.54 -13.07 11.35
N PRO A 179 0.57 -13.17 10.59
CA PRO A 179 0.69 -14.20 9.57
C PRO A 179 0.40 -15.52 10.27
N VAL A 180 -0.45 -16.34 9.69
CA VAL A 180 -0.60 -17.67 10.28
C VAL A 180 0.59 -18.48 9.79
N ASP A 181 1.62 -18.52 10.61
CA ASP A 181 2.86 -19.30 10.43
C ASP A 181 2.57 -20.80 10.52
N ALA A 182 1.72 -21.32 9.63
CA ALA A 182 1.51 -22.73 9.51
C ALA A 182 1.49 -23.11 8.02
N PRO A 183 2.68 -23.33 7.41
CA PRO A 183 2.78 -23.77 6.02
C PRO A 183 1.91 -24.99 5.72
N ALA A 184 1.73 -25.87 6.72
CA ALA A 184 0.86 -27.04 6.64
C ALA A 184 -0.63 -26.69 6.44
N LEU A 185 -1.08 -25.49 6.79
CA LEU A 185 -2.45 -25.04 6.64
C LEU A 185 -2.72 -24.25 5.34
N GLY A 186 -1.69 -23.96 4.54
CA GLY A 186 -1.82 -23.20 3.30
C GLY A 186 -2.88 -23.76 2.34
N PRO A 187 -2.85 -25.07 1.99
CA PRO A 187 -3.86 -25.68 1.14
C PRO A 187 -5.27 -25.65 1.73
N MET A 188 -5.39 -25.85 3.04
CA MET A 188 -6.68 -25.79 3.76
C MET A 188 -7.24 -24.36 3.78
N ARG A 189 -6.40 -23.36 3.91
CA ARG A 189 -6.79 -21.93 3.83
C ARG A 189 -7.28 -21.56 2.45
N GLY A 190 -6.59 -22.01 1.39
CA GLY A 190 -7.04 -21.83 0.03
C GLY A 190 -8.41 -22.44 -0.21
N ALA A 191 -8.69 -23.58 0.39
CA ALA A 191 -10.01 -24.21 0.34
C ALA A 191 -11.05 -23.43 1.17
N LEU A 192 -10.71 -23.02 2.40
CA LEU A 192 -11.58 -22.23 3.27
C LEU A 192 -11.88 -20.84 2.70
N ALA A 193 -10.92 -20.19 2.04
CA ALA A 193 -11.12 -18.90 1.39
C ALA A 193 -12.18 -18.97 0.26
N LYS A 194 -12.41 -20.17 -0.32
CA LYS A 194 -13.44 -20.44 -1.33
C LYS A 194 -14.84 -20.63 -0.72
N SER A 195 -14.95 -20.85 0.60
CA SER A 195 -16.20 -21.11 1.30
C SER A 195 -16.90 -19.80 1.67
N ARG A 196 -18.14 -19.64 1.20
CA ARG A 196 -19.01 -18.51 1.57
C ARG A 196 -19.44 -18.61 3.04
N LEU A 197 -19.68 -19.82 3.52
CA LEU A 197 -20.00 -20.08 4.93
C LEU A 197 -18.86 -19.63 5.84
N TYR A 198 -17.62 -20.00 5.50
CA TYR A 198 -16.45 -19.56 6.25
C TYR A 198 -16.30 -18.01 6.26
N ALA A 199 -16.45 -17.37 5.11
CA ALA A 199 -16.41 -15.91 5.01
C ALA A 199 -17.50 -15.24 5.86
N TRP A 200 -18.72 -15.81 5.86
CA TRP A 200 -19.85 -15.34 6.64
C TRP A 200 -19.63 -15.50 8.15
N LEU A 201 -19.19 -16.67 8.59
CA LEU A 201 -18.88 -16.95 10.01
C LEU A 201 -17.75 -16.05 10.51
N ARG A 202 -16.69 -15.90 9.74
CA ARG A 202 -15.58 -15.00 10.05
C ARG A 202 -16.04 -13.55 10.11
N GLY A 203 -16.85 -13.09 9.16
CA GLY A 203 -17.43 -11.75 9.18
C GLY A 203 -18.34 -11.51 10.39
N GLY A 204 -19.11 -12.51 10.80
CA GLY A 204 -19.90 -12.47 12.03
C GLY A 204 -19.04 -12.36 13.29
N LEU A 205 -17.96 -13.15 13.38
CA LEU A 205 -17.02 -13.10 14.49
C LEU A 205 -16.30 -11.74 14.60
N VAL A 206 -15.90 -11.18 13.46
CA VAL A 206 -15.28 -9.85 13.38
C VAL A 206 -16.28 -8.77 13.84
N ARG A 207 -17.55 -8.83 13.37
CA ARG A 207 -18.60 -7.91 13.83
C ARG A 207 -18.89 -8.04 15.33
N ALA A 208 -18.98 -9.24 15.84
CA ALA A 208 -19.21 -9.48 17.26
C ALA A 208 -18.08 -8.93 18.14
N ARG A 209 -16.84 -8.97 17.67
CA ARG A 209 -15.70 -8.35 18.35
C ARG A 209 -15.72 -6.83 18.27
N ARG A 210 -16.19 -6.23 17.15
CA ARG A 210 -16.39 -4.78 17.04
C ARG A 210 -17.45 -4.24 18.02
N THR A 211 -18.50 -4.98 18.30
CA THR A 211 -19.59 -4.56 19.20
C THR A 211 -19.25 -4.69 20.68
N THR A 212 -18.18 -5.39 21.04
CA THR A 212 -17.73 -5.53 22.43
C THR A 212 -16.72 -4.48 22.87
N ALA A 213 -16.23 -3.64 21.97
CA ALA A 213 -15.44 -2.46 22.30
C ALA A 213 -16.33 -1.22 22.15
N PRO A 214 -16.91 -0.68 23.23
CA PRO A 214 -17.58 0.62 23.19
C PRO A 214 -16.50 1.68 23.00
N GLY A 215 -16.45 2.33 21.84
CA GLY A 215 -15.44 3.34 21.57
C GLY A 215 -15.27 3.61 20.09
N GLU A 216 -14.31 4.42 19.78
CA GLU A 216 -13.93 4.84 18.45
C GLU A 216 -13.65 3.65 17.51
N PRO A 217 -13.87 3.82 16.20
CA PRO A 217 -13.52 2.78 15.22
C PRO A 217 -12.04 2.43 15.36
N LEU A 218 -11.72 1.13 15.39
CA LEU A 218 -10.34 0.67 15.47
C LEU A 218 -9.65 0.99 14.13
N GLU A 219 -8.73 1.92 14.15
CA GLU A 219 -7.90 2.23 12.98
C GLU A 219 -6.97 1.06 12.63
N ARG A 220 -6.62 0.93 11.35
CA ARG A 220 -5.61 -0.04 10.90
C ARG A 220 -4.26 0.20 11.59
N VAL A 221 -3.87 1.48 11.69
CA VAL A 221 -2.66 1.91 12.39
C VAL A 221 -2.99 3.19 13.14
N ALA A 222 -3.02 3.12 14.47
CA ALA A 222 -3.20 4.28 15.31
C ALA A 222 -2.07 5.30 15.11
N ILE A 223 -2.33 6.58 15.45
CA ILE A 223 -1.38 7.65 15.16
C ILE A 223 0.00 7.45 15.82
N ASP A 224 0.05 6.93 17.04
CA ASP A 224 1.32 6.63 17.72
C ASP A 224 2.08 5.49 17.02
N ASP A 225 1.37 4.45 16.57
CA ASP A 225 1.95 3.36 15.78
C ASP A 225 2.42 3.85 14.39
N HIS A 226 1.70 4.80 13.78
CA HIS A 226 2.11 5.43 12.54
C HIS A 226 3.49 6.10 12.71
N HIS A 227 3.64 6.96 13.71
CA HIS A 227 4.93 7.61 13.99
C HIS A 227 6.03 6.61 14.33
N ALA A 228 5.73 5.58 15.14
CA ALA A 228 6.69 4.52 15.44
C ALA A 228 7.12 3.74 14.19
N ASN A 229 6.22 3.51 13.23
CA ASN A 229 6.56 2.88 11.94
C ASN A 229 7.50 3.76 11.10
N LEU A 230 7.25 5.08 11.08
CA LEU A 230 8.11 6.03 10.35
C LEU A 230 9.48 6.16 11.01
N ASP A 231 9.55 6.18 12.35
CA ASP A 231 10.82 6.09 13.10
C ASP A 231 11.58 4.80 12.78
N GLY A 232 10.86 3.68 12.68
CA GLY A 232 11.42 2.40 12.25
C GLY A 232 12.00 2.46 10.84
N MET A 233 11.31 3.11 9.89
CA MET A 233 11.83 3.33 8.54
C MET A 233 13.10 4.21 8.57
N ALA A 234 13.12 5.27 9.39
CA ALA A 234 14.29 6.11 9.56
C ALA A 234 15.49 5.34 10.12
N ALA A 235 15.26 4.48 11.10
CA ALA A 235 16.29 3.62 11.66
C ALA A 235 16.85 2.62 10.65
N ILE A 236 15.98 2.03 9.80
CA ILE A 236 16.43 1.15 8.71
C ILE A 236 17.26 1.93 7.69
N ALA A 237 16.77 3.10 7.24
CA ALA A 237 17.50 3.95 6.30
C ALA A 237 18.89 4.30 6.83
N ALA A 238 19.00 4.76 8.08
CA ALA A 238 20.27 5.07 8.72
C ALA A 238 21.22 3.84 8.76
N ARG A 239 20.68 2.66 9.10
CA ARG A 239 21.47 1.41 9.17
C ARG A 239 22.08 1.01 7.83
N ILE A 240 21.40 1.31 6.71
CA ILE A 240 21.89 1.01 5.36
C ILE A 240 22.65 2.18 4.71
N GLY A 241 22.84 3.29 5.45
CA GLY A 241 23.53 4.49 4.96
C GLY A 241 22.70 5.34 4.00
N ALA A 242 21.37 5.16 3.97
CA ALA A 242 20.46 5.94 3.17
C ALA A 242 19.91 7.14 3.95
N LYS A 243 19.61 8.23 3.25
CA LYS A 243 18.75 9.29 3.77
C LYS A 243 17.28 8.90 3.65
N ILE A 244 16.41 9.53 4.44
CA ILE A 244 14.97 9.38 4.29
C ILE A 244 14.27 10.73 4.33
N ARG A 245 13.15 10.86 3.62
CA ARG A 245 12.23 11.99 3.66
C ARG A 245 10.80 11.46 3.68
N PHE A 246 9.94 12.15 4.41
CA PHE A 246 8.53 11.79 4.56
C PHE A 246 7.63 12.80 3.88
N ILE A 247 6.52 12.34 3.33
CA ILE A 247 5.46 13.17 2.75
C ILE A 247 4.21 12.97 3.59
N ALA A 248 3.68 14.06 4.16
CA ALA A 248 2.35 14.05 4.75
C ALA A 248 1.31 14.02 3.63
N PRO A 249 0.28 13.15 3.71
CA PRO A 249 -0.68 12.98 2.64
C PRO A 249 -1.48 14.27 2.34
N PRO A 250 -1.46 14.79 1.10
CA PRO A 250 -2.42 15.80 0.66
C PRO A 250 -3.76 15.14 0.30
N TYR A 251 -4.86 15.85 0.50
CA TYR A 251 -6.21 15.41 0.17
C TYR A 251 -7.12 16.62 -0.14
N LEU A 252 -8.26 16.36 -0.76
CA LEU A 252 -9.31 17.37 -0.91
C LEU A 252 -10.32 17.23 0.23
N GLU A 253 -10.60 18.35 0.90
CA GLU A 253 -11.64 18.42 1.92
C GLU A 253 -13.01 18.18 1.28
N GLU A 254 -13.78 17.24 1.81
CA GLU A 254 -15.09 16.89 1.25
C GLU A 254 -16.12 18.04 1.33
N SER A 255 -15.95 18.94 2.29
CA SER A 255 -16.90 20.02 2.55
C SER A 255 -16.88 21.12 1.48
N ASP A 256 -15.71 21.45 0.94
CA ASP A 256 -15.53 22.58 0.02
C ASP A 256 -14.56 22.31 -1.14
N GLY A 257 -14.00 21.11 -1.23
CA GLY A 257 -13.03 20.72 -2.26
C GLY A 257 -11.68 21.43 -2.14
N SER A 258 -11.40 22.12 -1.03
CA SER A 258 -10.12 22.78 -0.81
C SER A 258 -8.99 21.79 -0.57
N LEU A 259 -7.80 22.11 -1.07
CA LEU A 259 -6.61 21.29 -0.83
C LEU A 259 -6.17 21.42 0.63
N ARG A 260 -5.96 20.30 1.28
CA ARG A 260 -5.48 20.15 2.66
C ARG A 260 -4.31 19.19 2.72
N ILE A 261 -3.58 19.23 3.84
CA ILE A 261 -2.57 18.24 4.20
C ILE A 261 -2.90 17.64 5.56
N GLU A 262 -2.74 16.34 5.68
CA GLU A 262 -2.90 15.60 6.92
C GLU A 262 -1.75 15.89 7.89
N THR A 263 -1.86 17.01 8.61
CA THR A 263 -0.74 17.56 9.40
C THR A 263 -0.37 16.71 10.62
N HIS A 264 -1.31 16.00 11.23
CA HIS A 264 -1.03 15.11 12.37
C HIS A 264 -0.29 13.83 11.96
N ARG A 265 -0.23 13.53 10.67
CA ARG A 265 0.59 12.43 10.09
C ARG A 265 1.93 12.93 9.55
N ARG A 266 2.26 14.20 9.77
CA ARG A 266 3.56 14.74 9.40
C ARG A 266 4.66 14.16 10.28
N HIS A 267 5.77 13.75 9.67
CA HIS A 267 6.94 13.20 10.33
C HIS A 267 8.21 13.82 9.75
N GLU A 268 9.18 14.12 10.58
CA GLU A 268 10.42 14.74 10.12
C GLU A 268 11.52 13.69 9.82
N PRO A 269 12.39 13.92 8.85
CA PRO A 269 12.47 15.11 7.98
C PRO A 269 11.44 15.06 6.84
N ALA A 270 10.57 16.07 6.80
CA ALA A 270 9.45 16.15 5.85
C ALA A 270 9.81 16.87 4.54
N VAL A 271 9.13 16.46 3.45
CA VAL A 271 9.00 17.25 2.23
C VAL A 271 7.62 17.89 2.22
N ASP A 272 7.59 19.21 2.19
CA ASP A 272 6.33 19.95 2.05
C ASP A 272 5.94 20.03 0.57
N VAL A 273 4.90 19.28 0.21
CA VAL A 273 4.37 19.22 -1.16
C VAL A 273 3.27 20.27 -1.41
N TYR A 274 2.76 20.91 -0.35
CA TYR A 274 1.62 21.81 -0.43
C TYR A 274 1.86 23.02 -1.32
N PRO A 275 3.01 23.73 -1.24
CA PRO A 275 3.25 24.90 -2.09
C PRO A 275 3.18 24.60 -3.59
N GLU A 276 3.79 23.49 -4.03
CA GLU A 276 3.77 23.09 -5.44
C GLU A 276 2.38 22.65 -5.91
N MET A 277 1.66 21.89 -5.07
CA MET A 277 0.29 21.47 -5.39
C MET A 277 -0.67 22.65 -5.40
N SER A 278 -0.56 23.56 -4.42
CA SER A 278 -1.38 24.78 -4.34
C SER A 278 -1.11 25.71 -5.53
N ALA A 279 0.15 25.87 -5.95
CA ALA A 279 0.49 26.64 -7.13
C ALA A 279 -0.08 26.02 -8.42
N ALA A 280 -0.08 24.70 -8.55
CA ALA A 280 -0.70 24.02 -9.68
C ALA A 280 -2.23 24.20 -9.67
N ALA A 281 -2.88 24.06 -8.52
CA ALA A 281 -4.30 24.30 -8.37
C ALA A 281 -4.69 25.75 -8.71
N ALA A 282 -3.88 26.73 -8.31
CA ALA A 282 -4.07 28.15 -8.65
C ALA A 282 -3.98 28.42 -10.15
N ARG A 283 -3.31 27.57 -10.91
CA ARG A 283 -3.31 27.63 -12.39
C ARG A 283 -4.50 26.92 -13.04
N GLY A 284 -5.43 26.40 -12.24
CA GLY A 284 -6.62 25.66 -12.71
C GLY A 284 -6.35 24.16 -12.98
N GLU A 285 -5.21 23.65 -12.57
CA GLU A 285 -4.91 22.21 -12.70
C GLU A 285 -5.57 21.44 -11.56
N ALA A 286 -6.30 20.36 -11.88
CA ALA A 286 -6.78 19.43 -10.86
C ALA A 286 -5.57 18.63 -10.34
N VAL A 287 -5.21 18.77 -9.06
CA VAL A 287 -4.03 18.11 -8.47
C VAL A 287 -4.38 16.83 -7.72
N ILE A 288 -5.62 16.69 -7.27
CA ILE A 288 -6.18 15.47 -6.65
C ILE A 288 -7.43 15.13 -7.45
N PHE A 289 -7.74 13.86 -7.65
CA PHE A 289 -9.00 13.43 -8.25
C PHE A 289 -10.17 13.85 -7.35
N ALA A 290 -11.24 14.37 -7.97
CA ALA A 290 -12.41 14.80 -7.23
C ALA A 290 -13.22 13.60 -6.70
N SER A 291 -14.19 13.91 -5.82
CA SER A 291 -15.12 12.92 -5.24
C SER A 291 -15.65 11.92 -6.29
N PRO A 292 -15.70 10.61 -5.96
CA PRO A 292 -15.57 10.06 -4.60
C PRO A 292 -14.13 9.72 -4.17
N ASP A 293 -13.10 10.10 -4.91
CA ASP A 293 -11.71 9.74 -4.64
C ASP A 293 -11.08 10.62 -3.53
N ASN A 294 -10.96 11.92 -3.77
CA ASN A 294 -10.45 12.96 -2.86
C ASN A 294 -9.01 12.82 -2.35
N VAL A 295 -8.29 11.73 -2.65
CA VAL A 295 -6.96 11.45 -2.08
C VAL A 295 -5.88 11.12 -3.11
N HIS A 296 -6.23 10.53 -4.25
CA HIS A 296 -5.23 10.15 -5.24
C HIS A 296 -4.79 11.35 -6.08
N PRO A 297 -3.49 11.61 -6.20
CA PRO A 297 -2.98 12.67 -7.07
C PRO A 297 -3.29 12.38 -8.54
N THR A 298 -3.70 13.42 -9.28
CA THR A 298 -3.78 13.40 -10.75
C THR A 298 -2.38 13.45 -11.37
N PRO A 299 -2.23 13.32 -12.70
CA PRO A 299 -0.93 13.54 -13.35
C PRO A 299 -0.30 14.90 -13.00
N ALA A 300 -1.11 15.96 -12.84
CA ALA A 300 -0.64 17.28 -12.42
C ALA A 300 -0.20 17.28 -10.94
N GLY A 301 -0.94 16.59 -10.07
CA GLY A 301 -0.58 16.40 -8.67
C GLY A 301 0.73 15.62 -8.52
N HIS A 302 0.89 14.53 -9.27
CA HIS A 302 2.15 13.78 -9.31
C HIS A 302 3.32 14.64 -9.79
N ALA A 303 3.13 15.49 -10.79
CA ALA A 303 4.15 16.42 -11.25
C ALA A 303 4.52 17.45 -10.16
N ALA A 304 3.55 17.99 -9.42
CA ALA A 304 3.78 18.90 -8.32
C ALA A 304 4.56 18.23 -7.17
N ILE A 305 4.17 17.01 -6.77
CA ILE A 305 4.88 16.21 -5.77
C ILE A 305 6.34 15.98 -6.20
N ALA A 306 6.57 15.61 -7.47
CA ALA A 306 7.91 15.39 -7.99
C ALA A 306 8.78 16.66 -7.92
N ARG A 307 8.23 17.84 -8.26
CA ARG A 307 8.95 19.13 -8.15
C ARG A 307 9.31 19.46 -6.70
N ALA A 308 8.36 19.29 -5.78
CA ALA A 308 8.62 19.53 -4.35
C ALA A 308 9.75 18.64 -3.82
N ILE A 309 9.76 17.37 -4.18
CA ILE A 309 10.83 16.44 -3.79
C ILE A 309 12.16 16.86 -4.44
N ALA A 310 12.16 17.12 -5.76
CA ALA A 310 13.37 17.48 -6.48
C ALA A 310 14.03 18.76 -5.94
N ALA A 311 13.23 19.76 -5.55
CA ALA A 311 13.72 21.01 -4.94
C ALA A 311 14.49 20.77 -3.63
N VAL A 312 14.09 19.76 -2.84
CA VAL A 312 14.76 19.43 -1.58
C VAL A 312 16.00 18.55 -1.82
N VAL A 313 15.88 17.53 -2.69
CA VAL A 313 16.89 16.47 -2.75
C VAL A 313 17.96 16.67 -3.83
N ALA A 314 17.76 17.53 -4.82
CA ALA A 314 18.76 17.75 -5.87
C ALA A 314 20.12 18.23 -5.33
N SER A 315 20.10 19.03 -4.26
CA SER A 315 21.32 19.51 -3.58
C SER A 315 22.03 18.39 -2.76
N GLU A 316 21.36 17.31 -2.48
CA GLU A 316 21.90 16.18 -1.72
C GLU A 316 22.65 15.17 -2.59
N ILE A 317 22.50 15.28 -3.91
CA ILE A 317 23.20 14.45 -4.89
C ILE A 317 24.54 15.08 -5.17
N SER A 318 25.61 14.43 -4.72
CA SER A 318 26.98 14.87 -5.02
C SER A 318 27.24 14.84 -6.52
N ASP A 319 28.06 15.76 -6.99
CA ASP A 319 28.45 15.85 -8.40
C ASP A 319 29.31 14.65 -8.84
#